data_1a2e921abb66a5f245a0dc340d363ee8
#
_entry.id   1a2e921abb66a5f245a0dc340d363ee8
#
_cell.length_a   1.000
_cell.length_b   1.000
_cell.length_c   1.000
_cell.angle_alpha   90.00
_cell.angle_beta   90.00
_cell.angle_gamma   90.00
#
_symmetry.space_group_name_H-M   'P 1'
#
loop_
_entity.id
_entity.type
_entity.pdbx_description
1 polymer ?
#
loop_
_entity_poly.entity_id
_entity_poly.type
_entity_poly.pdbx_seq_one_letter_code
_entity_poly.pdbx_strand_id
1 'polypeptide(L)'
;MNTYLIIVVLIFAVYYLWNQTNETCKIYWFHKNECKYCKEMENDWEMAENKLLSTSIKMIRIDANKPQNKKMRANFKIETVPHIVKVFPDGTRSVYKGKRKCDDIIEWAYETTYDC
;
A
#
# COMPACT_ATOMS: atom_id res chain seq x y z
N MET A 1 8.20 41.23 18.79
CA MET A 1 7.41 40.15 18.20
C MET A 1 6.61 39.48 19.33
N ASN A 2 5.33 39.26 19.12
CA ASN A 2 4.46 38.67 20.13
C ASN A 2 4.81 37.19 20.36
N THR A 3 5.09 36.80 21.59
CA THR A 3 5.41 35.42 21.98
C THR A 3 4.31 34.44 21.54
N TYR A 4 3.06 34.87 21.57
CA TYR A 4 1.91 34.09 21.14
C TYR A 4 2.00 33.70 19.67
N LEU A 5 2.41 34.63 18.82
CA LEU A 5 2.56 34.39 17.36
C LEU A 5 3.65 33.34 17.09
N ILE A 6 4.75 33.37 17.81
CA ILE A 6 5.85 32.39 17.69
C ILE A 6 5.36 31.00 18.06
N ILE A 7 4.59 30.87 19.13
CA ILE A 7 4.04 29.58 19.58
C ILE A 7 3.09 29.00 18.54
N VAL A 8 2.22 29.82 17.96
CA VAL A 8 1.27 29.39 16.92
C VAL A 8 2.02 28.88 15.68
N VAL A 9 3.05 29.61 15.24
CA VAL A 9 3.87 29.20 14.08
C VAL A 9 4.57 27.89 14.35
N LEU A 10 5.12 27.70 15.55
CA LEU A 10 5.78 26.43 15.92
C LEU A 10 4.82 25.26 15.94
N ILE A 11 3.59 25.45 16.44
CA ILE A 11 2.56 24.42 16.45
C ILE A 11 2.21 24.00 15.02
N PHE A 12 2.00 24.96 14.10
CA PHE A 12 1.72 24.68 12.71
C PHE A 12 2.89 23.96 12.00
N ALA A 13 4.12 24.35 12.30
CA ALA A 13 5.30 23.71 11.73
C ALA A 13 5.41 22.26 12.19
N VAL A 14 5.21 21.97 13.46
CA VAL A 14 5.22 20.62 14.03
C VAL A 14 4.09 19.78 13.42
N TYR A 15 2.89 20.33 13.32
CA TYR A 15 1.75 19.65 12.71
C TYR A 15 2.00 19.31 11.24
N TYR A 16 2.56 20.24 10.48
CA TYR A 16 2.87 20.06 9.06
C TYR A 16 3.92 18.96 8.86
N LEU A 17 5.01 18.99 9.65
CA LEU A 17 6.05 17.96 9.62
C LEU A 17 5.52 16.59 10.03
N TRP A 18 4.65 16.55 11.04
CA TRP A 18 4.02 15.32 11.48
C TRP A 18 3.19 14.66 10.37
N ASN A 19 2.39 15.45 9.66
CA ASN A 19 1.57 14.94 8.56
C ASN A 19 2.39 14.40 7.40
N GLN A 20 3.54 14.99 7.10
CA GLN A 20 4.40 14.53 6.01
C GLN A 20 5.08 13.20 6.33
N THR A 21 5.39 12.91 7.58
CA THR A 21 6.06 11.66 7.97
C THR A 21 5.13 10.45 7.99
N ASN A 22 3.82 10.64 7.87
CA ASN A 22 2.83 9.55 7.88
C ASN A 22 2.49 8.99 6.50
N GLU A 23 3.04 9.57 5.43
CA GLU A 23 2.85 9.05 4.08
C GLU A 23 3.77 7.85 3.85
N THR A 24 3.16 6.70 3.50
CA THR A 24 3.87 5.45 3.25
C THR A 24 3.44 4.85 1.90
N CYS A 25 4.28 3.96 1.37
CA CYS A 25 3.87 3.13 0.23
C CYS A 25 2.86 2.08 0.68
N LYS A 26 1.88 1.82 -0.17
CA LYS A 26 0.85 0.82 0.07
C LYS A 26 0.85 -0.19 -1.05
N ILE A 27 0.83 -1.48 -0.71
CA ILE A 27 0.71 -2.56 -1.69
C ILE A 27 -0.67 -3.17 -1.50
N TYR A 28 -1.51 -3.08 -2.53
CA TYR A 28 -2.85 -3.63 -2.54
C TYR A 28 -2.87 -4.95 -3.29
N TRP A 29 -3.51 -5.96 -2.68
CA TRP A 29 -3.80 -7.21 -3.34
C TRP A 29 -5.30 -7.35 -3.51
N PHE A 30 -5.77 -7.27 -4.75
CA PHE A 30 -7.17 -7.48 -5.11
C PHE A 30 -7.40 -8.97 -5.32
N HIS A 31 -8.33 -9.54 -4.57
CA HIS A 31 -8.64 -10.97 -4.59
C HIS A 31 -10.14 -11.20 -4.58
N LYS A 32 -10.55 -12.44 -4.80
CA LYS A 32 -11.94 -12.92 -4.69
C LYS A 32 -11.93 -14.27 -4.01
N ASN A 33 -13.04 -14.61 -3.34
CA ASN A 33 -13.17 -15.90 -2.64
C ASN A 33 -13.10 -17.11 -3.58
N GLU A 34 -13.60 -16.96 -4.81
CA GLU A 34 -13.66 -18.05 -5.80
C GLU A 34 -12.45 -18.11 -6.73
N CYS A 35 -11.44 -17.35 -6.45
CA CYS A 35 -10.23 -17.25 -7.26
C CYS A 35 -9.22 -18.33 -6.83
N LYS A 36 -8.96 -19.29 -7.72
CA LYS A 36 -7.99 -20.37 -7.48
C LYS A 36 -6.58 -19.83 -7.22
N TYR A 37 -6.10 -18.93 -8.08
CA TYR A 37 -4.77 -18.37 -7.97
C TYR A 37 -4.62 -17.44 -6.76
N CYS A 38 -5.71 -16.80 -6.33
CA CYS A 38 -5.72 -16.03 -5.10
C CYS A 38 -5.51 -16.93 -3.88
N LYS A 39 -6.16 -18.08 -3.85
CA LYS A 39 -6.01 -19.07 -2.78
C LYS A 39 -4.60 -19.66 -2.74
N GLU A 40 -4.03 -19.95 -3.91
CA GLU A 40 -2.68 -20.50 -4.02
C GLU A 40 -1.61 -19.54 -3.50
N MET A 41 -1.80 -18.22 -3.68
CA MET A 41 -0.83 -17.23 -3.22
C MET A 41 -1.08 -16.70 -1.81
N GLU A 42 -2.18 -17.07 -1.17
CA GLU A 42 -2.57 -16.52 0.14
C GLU A 42 -1.48 -16.69 1.20
N ASN A 43 -0.90 -17.88 1.28
CA ASN A 43 0.19 -18.16 2.23
C ASN A 43 1.45 -17.33 1.95
N ASP A 44 1.82 -17.20 0.68
CA ASP A 44 2.95 -16.39 0.27
C ASP A 44 2.72 -14.91 0.59
N TRP A 45 1.50 -14.41 0.37
CA TRP A 45 1.13 -13.05 0.72
C TRP A 45 1.24 -12.81 2.22
N GLU A 46 0.70 -13.73 3.02
CA GLU A 46 0.74 -13.63 4.48
C GLU A 46 2.18 -13.62 5.01
N MET A 47 3.05 -14.46 4.47
CA MET A 47 4.46 -14.47 4.83
C MET A 47 5.15 -13.16 4.46
N ALA A 48 4.88 -12.61 3.28
CA ALA A 48 5.42 -11.32 2.86
C ALA A 48 4.91 -10.19 3.74
N GLU A 49 3.62 -10.18 4.06
CA GLU A 49 2.99 -9.22 4.95
C GLU A 49 3.68 -9.21 6.33
N ASN A 50 3.92 -10.40 6.90
CA ASN A 50 4.58 -10.53 8.20
C ASN A 50 6.03 -10.03 8.15
N LYS A 51 6.77 -10.34 7.09
CA LYS A 51 8.16 -9.89 6.94
C LYS A 51 8.27 -8.38 6.73
N LEU A 52 7.24 -7.73 6.17
CA LEU A 52 7.23 -6.30 5.89
C LEU A 52 6.56 -5.47 6.99
N LEU A 53 6.06 -6.10 8.07
CA LEU A 53 5.39 -5.40 9.17
C LEU A 53 6.24 -4.30 9.83
N SER A 54 7.55 -4.52 9.94
CA SER A 54 8.47 -3.58 10.56
C SER A 54 8.96 -2.49 9.62
N THR A 55 8.51 -2.49 8.36
CA THR A 55 8.90 -1.52 7.35
C THR A 55 7.84 -0.42 7.20
N SER A 56 8.16 0.60 6.41
CA SER A 56 7.19 1.66 6.06
C SER A 56 6.16 1.22 5.02
N ILE A 57 6.28 0.01 4.48
CA ILE A 57 5.38 -0.51 3.45
C ILE A 57 4.16 -1.15 4.11
N LYS A 58 2.96 -0.70 3.72
CA LYS A 58 1.70 -1.30 4.19
C LYS A 58 1.16 -2.25 3.13
N MET A 59 0.83 -3.47 3.56
CA MET A 59 0.22 -4.48 2.68
C MET A 59 -1.25 -4.61 3.03
N ILE A 60 -2.12 -4.44 2.03
CA ILE A 60 -3.56 -4.33 2.22
C ILE A 60 -4.25 -5.32 1.28
N ARG A 61 -5.15 -6.14 1.84
CA ARG A 61 -6.00 -7.06 1.08
C ARG A 61 -7.32 -6.38 0.73
N ILE A 62 -7.73 -6.47 -0.52
CA ILE A 62 -9.00 -5.91 -0.99
C ILE A 62 -9.82 -7.01 -1.64
N ASP A 63 -10.97 -7.32 -1.08
CA ASP A 63 -11.93 -8.24 -1.70
C ASP A 63 -12.66 -7.49 -2.82
N ALA A 64 -12.36 -7.88 -4.06
CA ALA A 64 -12.88 -7.21 -5.25
C ALA A 64 -14.40 -7.40 -5.44
N ASN A 65 -15.00 -8.40 -4.77
CA ASN A 65 -16.44 -8.67 -4.86
C ASN A 65 -17.29 -7.91 -3.84
N LYS A 66 -16.67 -7.32 -2.80
CA LYS A 66 -17.44 -6.57 -1.80
C LYS A 66 -17.96 -5.26 -2.39
N PRO A 67 -19.25 -4.93 -2.16
CA PRO A 67 -19.85 -3.70 -2.69
C PRO A 67 -19.13 -2.42 -2.25
N GLN A 68 -18.60 -2.38 -1.02
CA GLN A 68 -17.86 -1.22 -0.52
C GLN A 68 -16.57 -0.96 -1.28
N ASN A 69 -16.03 -1.96 -2.00
CA ASN A 69 -14.79 -1.84 -2.77
C ASN A 69 -15.02 -1.58 -4.26
N LYS A 70 -16.29 -1.37 -4.67
CA LYS A 70 -16.64 -1.15 -6.08
C LYS A 70 -15.96 0.07 -6.68
N LYS A 71 -15.93 1.18 -5.96
CA LYS A 71 -15.28 2.42 -6.41
C LYS A 71 -13.77 2.25 -6.55
N MET A 72 -13.16 1.58 -5.60
CA MET A 72 -11.72 1.30 -5.62
C MET A 72 -11.36 0.39 -6.79
N ARG A 73 -12.14 -0.66 -7.01
CA ARG A 73 -11.98 -1.56 -8.14
C ARG A 73 -12.03 -0.81 -9.48
N ALA A 74 -13.01 0.09 -9.64
CA ALA A 74 -13.15 0.91 -10.84
C ALA A 74 -11.99 1.89 -11.01
N ASN A 75 -11.58 2.54 -9.91
CA ASN A 75 -10.47 3.49 -9.91
C ASN A 75 -9.15 2.84 -10.31
N PHE A 76 -8.88 1.64 -9.84
CA PHE A 76 -7.68 0.88 -10.19
C PHE A 76 -7.82 0.09 -11.50
N LYS A 77 -8.98 0.13 -12.15
CA LYS A 77 -9.27 -0.59 -13.40
C LYS A 77 -8.99 -2.09 -13.28
N ILE A 78 -9.46 -2.70 -12.19
CA ILE A 78 -9.23 -4.12 -11.92
C ILE A 78 -10.17 -4.97 -12.78
N GLU A 79 -9.62 -5.64 -13.77
CA GLU A 79 -10.36 -6.54 -14.67
C GLU A 79 -10.23 -8.00 -14.25
N THR A 80 -9.06 -8.39 -13.77
CA THR A 80 -8.77 -9.76 -13.36
C THR A 80 -8.13 -9.80 -11.98
N VAL A 81 -8.28 -10.92 -11.28
CA VAL A 81 -7.64 -11.19 -10.00
C VAL A 81 -6.86 -12.52 -10.08
N PRO A 82 -5.78 -12.69 -9.32
CA PRO A 82 -5.19 -11.73 -8.38
C PRO A 82 -4.53 -10.55 -9.09
N HIS A 83 -4.60 -9.37 -8.49
CA HIS A 83 -3.98 -8.16 -9.00
C HIS A 83 -3.26 -7.45 -7.86
N ILE A 84 -1.97 -7.22 -8.01
CA ILE A 84 -1.13 -6.60 -6.99
C ILE A 84 -0.60 -5.28 -7.54
N VAL A 85 -0.83 -4.20 -6.79
CA VAL A 85 -0.41 -2.86 -7.20
C VAL A 85 0.19 -2.11 -6.01
N LYS A 86 1.31 -1.43 -6.24
CA LYS A 86 1.94 -0.55 -5.26
C LYS A 86 1.55 0.89 -5.56
N VAL A 87 1.12 1.60 -4.53
CA VAL A 87 0.79 3.02 -4.60
C VAL A 87 1.82 3.80 -3.79
N PHE A 88 2.52 4.72 -4.44
CA PHE A 88 3.50 5.60 -3.81
C PHE A 88 2.81 6.78 -3.12
N PRO A 89 3.51 7.46 -2.19
CA PRO A 89 2.94 8.63 -1.51
C PRO A 89 2.47 9.74 -2.44
N ASP A 90 3.10 9.90 -3.61
CA ASP A 90 2.73 10.90 -4.61
C ASP A 90 1.51 10.48 -5.47
N GLY A 91 0.96 9.28 -5.23
CA GLY A 91 -0.18 8.75 -5.97
C GLY A 91 0.17 7.94 -7.22
N THR A 92 1.45 7.86 -7.61
CA THR A 92 1.85 7.01 -8.73
C THR A 92 1.72 5.53 -8.36
N ARG A 93 1.57 4.67 -9.38
CA ARG A 93 1.29 3.25 -9.21
C ARG A 93 2.26 2.39 -10.00
N SER A 94 2.56 1.21 -9.45
CA SER A 94 3.34 0.17 -10.12
C SER A 94 2.63 -1.16 -9.98
N VAL A 95 2.32 -1.81 -11.10
CA VAL A 95 1.65 -3.11 -11.10
C VAL A 95 2.67 -4.23 -11.03
N TYR A 96 2.43 -5.20 -10.15
CA TYR A 96 3.29 -6.38 -10.02
C TYR A 96 2.96 -7.41 -11.10
N LYS A 97 3.97 -7.84 -11.83
CA LYS A 97 3.83 -8.83 -12.90
C LYS A 97 4.70 -10.07 -12.73
N GLY A 98 5.32 -10.22 -11.57
CA GLY A 98 6.23 -11.33 -11.27
C GLY A 98 5.54 -12.57 -10.73
N LYS A 99 6.33 -13.49 -10.22
CA LYS A 99 5.84 -14.71 -9.58
C LYS A 99 5.16 -14.39 -8.25
N ARG A 100 4.09 -15.10 -7.94
CA ARG A 100 3.28 -14.89 -6.74
C ARG A 100 3.84 -15.66 -5.53
N LYS A 101 5.15 -15.54 -5.31
CA LYS A 101 5.87 -16.16 -4.21
C LYS A 101 6.36 -15.08 -3.24
N CYS A 102 6.45 -15.45 -1.96
CA CYS A 102 6.83 -14.52 -0.90
C CYS A 102 8.11 -13.75 -1.22
N ASP A 103 9.18 -14.44 -1.59
CA ASP A 103 10.47 -13.81 -1.84
C ASP A 103 10.45 -12.88 -3.05
N ASP A 104 9.72 -13.25 -4.09
CA ASP A 104 9.58 -12.43 -5.29
C ASP A 104 8.78 -11.15 -5.01
N ILE A 105 7.73 -11.24 -4.23
CA ILE A 105 6.91 -10.10 -3.82
C ILE A 105 7.74 -9.15 -2.96
N ILE A 106 8.51 -9.66 -2.01
CA ILE A 106 9.37 -8.86 -1.13
C ILE A 106 10.45 -8.15 -1.93
N GLU A 107 11.10 -8.85 -2.85
CA GLU A 107 12.13 -8.28 -3.71
C GLU A 107 11.58 -7.09 -4.51
N TRP A 108 10.42 -7.27 -5.13
CA TRP A 108 9.74 -6.19 -5.87
C TRP A 108 9.37 -5.03 -4.94
N ALA A 109 8.89 -5.32 -3.74
CA ALA A 109 8.52 -4.29 -2.77
C ALA A 109 9.72 -3.41 -2.41
N TYR A 110 10.92 -4.00 -2.27
CA TYR A 110 12.14 -3.25 -1.97
C TYR A 110 12.72 -2.52 -3.18
N GLU A 111 12.63 -3.08 -4.38
CA GLU A 111 13.14 -2.44 -5.60
C GLU A 111 12.52 -1.08 -5.87
N THR A 112 11.28 -0.89 -5.43
CA THR A 112 10.52 0.33 -5.69
C THR A 112 10.39 1.23 -4.46
N THR A 113 11.28 1.10 -3.46
CA THR A 113 11.18 1.81 -2.18
C THR A 113 11.82 3.20 -2.15
N TYR A 114 12.45 3.66 -3.23
CA TYR A 114 13.11 4.97 -3.24
C TYR A 114 12.20 6.13 -2.86
N ASP A 115 10.92 6.03 -3.16
CA ASP A 115 9.95 7.07 -2.93
C ASP A 115 9.07 6.83 -1.69
N CYS A 116 9.41 5.81 -0.93
CA CYS A 116 8.74 5.51 0.32
C CYS A 116 9.55 6.08 1.50
#